data_b041ccaa3f97b902c4efed86fa0c47ac
#
_entry.id   b041ccaa3f97b902c4efed86fa0c47ac
#
_cell.length_a   1.000
_cell.length_b   1.000
_cell.length_c   1.000
_cell.angle_alpha   90.00
_cell.angle_beta   90.00
_cell.angle_gamma   90.00
#
_symmetry.space_group_name_H-M   'P 1'
#
loop_
_entity.id
_entity.type
_entity.pdbx_description
1 polymer ?
#
loop_
_entity_poly.entity_id
_entity_poly.type
_entity_poly.pdbx_seq_one_letter_code
_entity_poly.pdbx_strand_id
1 'polypeptide(L)'
;MKRTYYLFNPGMLERKDNTLKFTPYEEMEGGELKPSGNARYLPVEDINEFYVFGSLQASSSLFNFLGQKDIAVHFFDYYENYTGSFMPRDGLLSGRMLLAQCAAYENADQRLKIAQKFIEGAAYNMSKNLRYYNNRGKDMEPILSIIDDYSSKIKETKSVNELMGLEGNIRQTYYEAFDLIIDDYEMAGRSKQPPQNEVNALISFGNMMCYSQCLRSIHQTQLNPTISYLHTPGERRYSLSLDITEVFKPILVDRVIFKLLNKKEIQSKHFERKMNRCLLNPAGKKIFVKAFEDRLNETIKHRGLKRNVSYKHLMKLECYKLAKHLLNIEEYKPFKMWW
;
A
#
# COMPACT_ATOMS: atom_id res chain seq x y z
N MET A 1 -6.33 4.89 20.40
CA MET A 1 -6.28 4.88 18.92
C MET A 1 -5.98 3.46 18.49
N LYS A 2 -6.80 2.83 17.63
CA LYS A 2 -6.57 1.44 17.22
C LYS A 2 -5.25 1.30 16.45
N ARG A 3 -4.52 0.21 16.69
CA ARG A 3 -3.18 -0.08 16.14
C ARG A 3 -3.24 -1.25 15.16
N THR A 4 -2.37 -1.23 14.17
CA THR A 4 -2.08 -2.38 13.31
C THR A 4 -0.99 -3.23 13.97
N TYR A 5 -1.17 -4.55 13.99
CA TYR A 5 -0.21 -5.50 14.57
C TYR A 5 0.42 -6.35 13.47
N TYR A 6 1.75 -6.44 13.51
CA TYR A 6 2.56 -7.17 12.55
C TYR A 6 3.16 -8.40 13.22
N LEU A 7 2.77 -9.59 12.77
CA LEU A 7 3.19 -10.87 13.30
C LEU A 7 4.23 -11.47 12.35
N PHE A 8 5.50 -11.23 12.63
CA PHE A 8 6.62 -11.73 11.81
C PHE A 8 7.06 -13.14 12.20
N ASN A 9 6.89 -13.52 13.46
CA ASN A 9 7.26 -14.83 13.95
C ASN A 9 6.06 -15.79 13.87
N PRO A 10 6.32 -17.09 13.64
CA PRO A 10 5.30 -18.11 13.85
C PRO A 10 4.71 -18.03 15.25
N GLY A 11 3.43 -18.31 15.40
CA GLY A 11 2.81 -18.24 16.70
C GLY A 11 1.35 -18.65 16.72
N MET A 12 0.79 -18.75 17.93
CA MET A 12 -0.63 -19.01 18.16
C MET A 12 -1.33 -17.75 18.66
N LEU A 13 -2.48 -17.45 18.08
CA LEU A 13 -3.35 -16.36 18.48
C LEU A 13 -4.63 -16.96 19.09
N GLU A 14 -4.88 -16.61 20.33
CA GLU A 14 -6.02 -17.12 21.12
C GLU A 14 -6.83 -15.95 21.71
N ARG A 15 -8.12 -16.16 21.86
CA ARG A 15 -8.96 -15.25 22.64
C ARG A 15 -8.85 -15.58 24.12
N LYS A 16 -8.62 -14.57 24.94
CA LYS A 16 -8.74 -14.63 26.40
C LYS A 16 -9.59 -13.46 26.87
N ASP A 17 -10.85 -13.74 27.11
CA ASP A 17 -11.87 -12.72 27.44
C ASP A 17 -11.98 -11.61 26.38
N ASN A 18 -11.72 -10.36 26.75
CA ASN A 18 -11.71 -9.21 25.83
C ASN A 18 -10.28 -8.86 25.36
N THR A 19 -9.37 -9.84 25.41
CA THR A 19 -7.96 -9.71 25.06
C THR A 19 -7.57 -10.81 24.09
N LEU A 20 -6.65 -10.54 23.17
CA LEU A 20 -6.02 -11.57 22.37
C LEU A 20 -4.63 -11.87 22.94
N LYS A 21 -4.33 -13.16 23.09
CA LYS A 21 -3.02 -13.66 23.52
C LYS A 21 -2.28 -14.18 22.30
N PHE A 22 -1.14 -13.58 21.97
CA PHE A 22 -0.22 -14.09 20.97
C PHE A 22 0.96 -14.75 21.64
N THR A 23 1.18 -16.03 21.37
CA THR A 23 2.31 -16.83 21.85
C THR A 23 3.23 -17.14 20.67
N PRO A 24 4.45 -16.61 20.59
CA PRO A 24 5.39 -16.95 19.53
C PRO A 24 5.90 -18.39 19.70
N TYR A 25 6.13 -19.10 18.59
CA TYR A 25 6.70 -20.45 18.54
C TYR A 25 7.96 -20.47 17.69
N GLU A 26 8.81 -21.47 17.97
CA GLU A 26 9.89 -21.91 17.08
C GLU A 26 9.59 -23.34 16.64
N GLU A 27 9.88 -23.64 15.38
CA GLU A 27 9.76 -24.97 14.82
C GLU A 27 11.04 -25.74 15.16
N MET A 28 10.88 -26.85 15.90
CA MET A 28 11.99 -27.74 16.26
C MET A 28 12.24 -28.75 15.15
N GLU A 29 13.43 -29.37 15.14
CA GLU A 29 13.72 -30.50 14.29
C GLU A 29 12.68 -31.60 14.52
N GLY A 30 11.90 -31.92 13.44
CA GLY A 30 10.76 -32.86 13.52
C GLY A 30 9.39 -32.20 13.41
N GLY A 31 9.30 -30.89 13.22
CA GLY A 31 8.03 -30.15 12.99
C GLY A 31 7.23 -29.83 14.26
N GLU A 32 7.77 -30.11 15.44
CA GLU A 32 7.13 -29.78 16.71
C GLU A 32 7.30 -28.29 17.03
N LEU A 33 6.18 -27.61 17.37
CA LEU A 33 6.19 -26.19 17.70
C LEU A 33 6.34 -26.02 19.22
N LYS A 34 7.38 -25.30 19.66
CA LYS A 34 7.58 -24.94 21.07
C LYS A 34 7.47 -23.43 21.27
N PRO A 35 6.89 -22.98 22.39
CA PRO A 35 6.87 -21.55 22.72
C PRO A 35 8.29 -20.98 22.78
N SER A 36 8.55 -19.89 22.02
CA SER A 36 9.89 -19.27 21.87
C SER A 36 9.99 -17.91 22.56
N GLY A 37 9.10 -17.62 23.47
CA GLY A 37 9.11 -16.34 24.19
C GLY A 37 7.87 -16.10 25.04
N ASN A 38 7.82 -14.92 25.66
CA ASN A 38 6.71 -14.53 26.49
C ASN A 38 5.46 -14.23 25.64
N ALA A 39 4.33 -14.73 26.07
CA ALA A 39 3.05 -14.39 25.47
C ALA A 39 2.74 -12.89 25.58
N ARG A 40 2.20 -12.31 24.52
CA ARG A 40 1.78 -10.90 24.49
C ARG A 40 0.27 -10.84 24.54
N TYR A 41 -0.26 -9.97 25.40
CA TYR A 41 -1.68 -9.72 25.53
C TYR A 41 -2.04 -8.41 24.83
N LEU A 42 -3.02 -8.49 23.93
CA LEU A 42 -3.43 -7.39 23.07
C LEU A 42 -4.90 -7.08 23.37
N PRO A 43 -5.21 -5.94 24.02
CA PRO A 43 -6.60 -5.54 24.26
C PRO A 43 -7.33 -5.38 22.91
N VAL A 44 -8.48 -6.01 22.75
CA VAL A 44 -9.22 -6.06 21.48
C VAL A 44 -9.63 -4.68 20.99
N GLU A 45 -9.95 -3.78 21.91
CA GLU A 45 -10.37 -2.40 21.58
C GLU A 45 -9.23 -1.56 20.94
N ASP A 46 -7.96 -1.96 21.16
CA ASP A 46 -6.80 -1.28 20.59
C ASP A 46 -6.39 -1.83 19.21
N ILE A 47 -7.05 -2.90 18.74
CA ILE A 47 -6.66 -3.58 17.51
C ILE A 47 -7.47 -3.03 16.34
N ASN A 48 -6.77 -2.63 15.27
CA ASN A 48 -7.38 -2.29 13.99
C ASN A 48 -7.37 -3.50 13.03
N GLU A 49 -6.22 -4.15 12.91
CA GLU A 49 -5.98 -5.26 11.98
C GLU A 49 -4.68 -5.99 12.29
N PHE A 50 -4.52 -7.18 11.71
CA PHE A 50 -3.28 -7.96 11.76
C PHE A 50 -2.67 -8.14 10.38
N TYR A 51 -1.35 -8.05 10.30
CA TYR A 51 -0.52 -8.45 9.16
C TYR A 51 0.33 -9.64 9.59
N VAL A 52 0.12 -10.78 8.97
CA VAL A 52 0.71 -12.06 9.36
C VAL A 52 1.71 -12.51 8.30
N PHE A 53 2.99 -12.46 8.64
CA PHE A 53 4.12 -12.86 7.79
C PHE A 53 4.70 -14.21 8.19
N GLY A 54 4.42 -14.67 9.41
CA GLY A 54 4.79 -15.99 9.91
C GLY A 54 3.62 -16.97 9.86
N SER A 55 3.88 -18.22 10.17
CA SER A 55 2.82 -19.22 10.34
C SER A 55 1.94 -18.85 11.54
N LEU A 56 0.62 -18.83 11.36
CA LEU A 56 -0.35 -18.51 12.41
C LEU A 56 -1.27 -19.68 12.70
N GLN A 57 -1.29 -20.14 13.95
CA GLN A 57 -2.30 -21.04 14.45
C GLN A 57 -3.43 -20.24 15.12
N ALA A 58 -4.66 -20.47 14.68
CA ALA A 58 -5.84 -19.81 15.22
C ALA A 58 -7.09 -20.66 14.99
N SER A 59 -8.06 -20.59 15.91
CA SER A 59 -9.33 -21.31 15.78
C SER A 59 -10.35 -20.53 14.94
N SER A 60 -11.31 -21.23 14.33
CA SER A 60 -12.43 -20.59 13.63
C SER A 60 -13.28 -19.70 14.56
N SER A 61 -13.40 -20.07 15.84
CA SER A 61 -14.09 -19.26 16.85
C SER A 61 -13.40 -17.92 17.10
N LEU A 62 -12.05 -17.87 16.99
CA LEU A 62 -11.31 -16.62 17.04
C LEU A 62 -11.66 -15.73 15.85
N PHE A 63 -11.66 -16.28 14.62
CA PHE A 63 -12.00 -15.50 13.42
C PHE A 63 -13.44 -14.97 13.48
N ASN A 64 -14.39 -15.76 13.99
CA ASN A 64 -15.75 -15.28 14.24
C ASN A 64 -15.78 -14.07 15.20
N PHE A 65 -14.98 -14.13 16.25
CA PHE A 65 -14.85 -13.01 17.19
C PHE A 65 -14.18 -11.78 16.56
N LEU A 66 -13.11 -11.97 15.78
CA LEU A 66 -12.46 -10.88 15.04
C LEU A 66 -13.43 -10.21 14.05
N GLY A 67 -14.26 -11.02 13.37
CA GLY A 67 -15.31 -10.52 12.46
C GLY A 67 -16.34 -9.65 13.18
N GLN A 68 -16.78 -10.04 14.38
CA GLN A 68 -17.70 -9.24 15.19
C GLN A 68 -17.09 -7.91 15.67
N LYS A 69 -15.76 -7.86 15.82
CA LYS A 69 -15.00 -6.67 16.27
C LYS A 69 -14.48 -5.79 15.14
N ASP A 70 -14.82 -6.10 13.88
CA ASP A 70 -14.33 -5.42 12.66
C ASP A 70 -12.79 -5.43 12.55
N ILE A 71 -12.16 -6.56 12.91
CA ILE A 71 -10.71 -6.73 12.84
C ILE A 71 -10.37 -7.64 11.68
N ALA A 72 -9.64 -7.10 10.69
CA ALA A 72 -9.14 -7.84 9.54
C ALA A 72 -7.83 -8.57 9.87
N VAL A 73 -7.55 -9.67 9.13
CA VAL A 73 -6.27 -10.37 9.18
C VAL A 73 -5.78 -10.56 7.75
N HIS A 74 -4.60 -10.03 7.44
CA HIS A 74 -3.95 -10.13 6.13
C HIS A 74 -2.80 -11.12 6.21
N PHE A 75 -2.74 -12.07 5.27
CA PHE A 75 -1.73 -13.13 5.22
C PHE A 75 -0.76 -12.89 4.08
N PHE A 76 0.50 -13.23 4.32
CA PHE A 76 1.59 -13.10 3.37
C PHE A 76 2.43 -14.38 3.36
N ASP A 77 2.95 -14.73 2.18
CA ASP A 77 3.86 -15.86 2.03
C ASP A 77 5.29 -15.52 2.51
N TYR A 78 6.16 -16.53 2.44
CA TYR A 78 7.58 -16.38 2.79
C TYR A 78 8.29 -15.30 1.93
N TYR A 79 7.81 -15.06 0.72
CA TYR A 79 8.34 -14.04 -0.21
C TYR A 79 7.69 -12.67 -0.06
N GLU A 80 6.84 -12.50 0.98
CA GLU A 80 6.12 -11.26 1.27
C GLU A 80 5.05 -10.90 0.23
N ASN A 81 4.65 -11.87 -0.59
CA ASN A 81 3.50 -11.66 -1.46
C ASN A 81 2.22 -11.82 -0.64
N TYR A 82 1.28 -10.92 -0.91
CA TYR A 82 -0.05 -11.04 -0.34
C TYR A 82 -0.73 -12.31 -0.86
N THR A 83 -1.19 -13.18 0.07
CA THR A 83 -1.86 -14.46 -0.25
C THR A 83 -3.36 -14.41 -0.04
N GLY A 84 -3.84 -13.59 0.90
CA GLY A 84 -5.27 -13.47 1.17
C GLY A 84 -5.57 -12.71 2.46
N SER A 85 -6.86 -12.53 2.75
CA SER A 85 -7.30 -11.90 3.98
C SER A 85 -8.53 -12.58 4.54
N PHE A 86 -8.57 -12.70 5.87
CA PHE A 86 -9.85 -12.73 6.57
C PHE A 86 -10.36 -11.30 6.70
N MET A 87 -11.49 -11.03 6.08
CA MET A 87 -12.17 -9.73 6.19
C MET A 87 -13.38 -9.88 7.11
N PRO A 88 -13.61 -8.90 7.99
CA PRO A 88 -14.87 -8.82 8.72
C PRO A 88 -16.06 -8.79 7.76
N ARG A 89 -17.24 -9.14 8.28
CA ARG A 89 -18.47 -9.14 7.50
C ARG A 89 -18.65 -7.79 6.79
N ASP A 90 -18.89 -7.84 5.48
CA ASP A 90 -19.16 -6.66 4.67
C ASP A 90 -20.45 -5.97 5.14
N GLY A 91 -20.32 -4.96 6.00
CA GLY A 91 -21.44 -4.19 6.51
C GLY A 91 -21.96 -3.12 5.54
N LEU A 92 -21.22 -2.87 4.45
CA LEU A 92 -21.48 -1.77 3.52
C LEU A 92 -21.79 -2.27 2.09
N LEU A 93 -22.33 -3.48 1.94
CA LEU A 93 -22.73 -4.01 0.64
C LEU A 93 -23.79 -3.10 -0.03
N SER A 94 -23.56 -2.78 -1.29
CA SER A 94 -24.49 -1.97 -2.09
C SER A 94 -24.56 -2.47 -3.53
N GLY A 95 -25.68 -3.12 -3.88
CA GLY A 95 -25.95 -3.53 -5.26
C GLY A 95 -25.93 -2.33 -6.22
N ARG A 96 -26.44 -1.17 -5.78
CA ARG A 96 -26.41 0.07 -6.59
C ARG A 96 -24.96 0.48 -6.92
N MET A 97 -24.04 0.40 -5.95
CA MET A 97 -22.62 0.73 -6.15
C MET A 97 -21.97 -0.27 -7.10
N LEU A 98 -22.24 -1.56 -6.93
CA LEU A 98 -21.71 -2.60 -7.81
C LEU A 98 -22.13 -2.36 -9.27
N LEU A 99 -23.41 -2.12 -9.51
CA LEU A 99 -23.92 -1.80 -10.84
C LEU A 99 -23.31 -0.52 -11.41
N ALA A 100 -23.13 0.52 -10.60
CA ALA A 100 -22.47 1.76 -11.02
C ALA A 100 -20.99 1.54 -11.39
N GLN A 101 -20.27 0.70 -10.64
CA GLN A 101 -18.88 0.33 -10.97
C GLN A 101 -18.82 -0.44 -12.29
N CYS A 102 -19.70 -1.43 -12.51
CA CYS A 102 -19.76 -2.20 -13.75
C CYS A 102 -20.08 -1.28 -14.93
N ALA A 103 -21.12 -0.44 -14.83
CA ALA A 103 -21.50 0.48 -15.90
C ALA A 103 -20.37 1.44 -16.29
N ALA A 104 -19.64 1.99 -15.31
CA ALA A 104 -18.49 2.85 -15.57
C ALA A 104 -17.30 2.10 -16.19
N TYR A 105 -17.13 0.81 -15.89
CA TYR A 105 -16.11 -0.05 -16.48
C TYR A 105 -16.43 -0.40 -17.94
N GLU A 106 -17.67 -0.77 -18.23
CA GLU A 106 -18.16 -1.12 -19.58
C GLU A 106 -18.15 0.09 -20.53
N ASN A 107 -18.32 1.30 -20.01
CA ASN A 107 -18.21 2.51 -20.79
C ASN A 107 -16.73 2.91 -20.95
N ALA A 108 -16.17 2.66 -22.15
CA ALA A 108 -14.75 2.90 -22.44
C ALA A 108 -14.28 4.32 -22.12
N ASP A 109 -15.12 5.34 -22.42
CA ASP A 109 -14.78 6.75 -22.17
C ASP A 109 -14.77 7.07 -20.67
N GLN A 110 -15.73 6.56 -19.91
CA GLN A 110 -15.77 6.74 -18.46
C GLN A 110 -14.61 6.01 -17.78
N ARG A 111 -14.34 4.78 -18.18
CA ARG A 111 -13.21 3.99 -17.70
C ARG A 111 -11.90 4.73 -17.92
N LEU A 112 -11.68 5.22 -19.15
CA LEU A 112 -10.46 5.96 -19.49
C LEU A 112 -10.32 7.24 -18.66
N LYS A 113 -11.40 8.01 -18.51
CA LYS A 113 -11.38 9.26 -17.70
C LYS A 113 -11.02 8.98 -16.24
N ILE A 114 -11.57 7.92 -15.64
CA ILE A 114 -11.24 7.54 -14.26
C ILE A 114 -9.77 7.10 -14.16
N ALA A 115 -9.30 6.28 -15.10
CA ALA A 115 -7.91 5.83 -15.16
C ALA A 115 -6.94 7.00 -15.32
N GLN A 116 -7.24 7.96 -16.21
CA GLN A 116 -6.46 9.19 -16.39
C GLN A 116 -6.32 9.96 -15.07
N LYS A 117 -7.39 10.05 -14.28
CA LYS A 117 -7.35 10.72 -12.97
C LYS A 117 -6.40 10.04 -11.98
N PHE A 118 -6.34 8.70 -11.93
CA PHE A 118 -5.37 8.01 -11.10
C PHE A 118 -3.93 8.36 -11.49
N ILE A 119 -3.63 8.36 -12.80
CA ILE A 119 -2.28 8.68 -13.28
C ILE A 119 -1.95 10.17 -13.11
N GLU A 120 -2.90 11.09 -13.34
CA GLU A 120 -2.72 12.53 -13.01
C GLU A 120 -2.33 12.73 -11.53
N GLY A 121 -3.00 12.01 -10.61
CA GLY A 121 -2.69 12.07 -9.18
C GLY A 121 -1.32 11.51 -8.86
N ALA A 122 -0.98 10.35 -9.43
CA ALA A 122 0.31 9.70 -9.24
C ALA A 122 1.48 10.56 -9.76
N ALA A 123 1.40 11.01 -11.01
CA ALA A 123 2.43 11.84 -11.64
C ALA A 123 2.64 13.17 -10.88
N TYR A 124 1.56 13.83 -10.47
CA TYR A 124 1.65 15.03 -9.66
C TYR A 124 2.38 14.78 -8.32
N ASN A 125 2.07 13.67 -7.64
CA ASN A 125 2.68 13.34 -6.36
C ASN A 125 4.16 12.91 -6.53
N MET A 126 4.52 12.27 -7.64
CA MET A 126 5.93 12.01 -8.01
C MET A 126 6.67 13.32 -8.23
N SER A 127 6.15 14.22 -9.06
CA SER A 127 6.77 15.54 -9.31
C SER A 127 6.93 16.35 -8.02
N LYS A 128 6.00 16.24 -7.06
CA LYS A 128 6.14 16.89 -5.75
C LYS A 128 7.31 16.34 -4.93
N ASN A 129 7.57 15.04 -5.00
CA ASN A 129 8.75 14.45 -4.36
C ASN A 129 10.03 15.01 -5.00
N LEU A 130 10.12 15.05 -6.32
CA LEU A 130 11.30 15.56 -7.03
C LEU A 130 11.53 17.04 -6.74
N ARG A 131 10.49 17.87 -6.78
CA ARG A 131 10.58 19.30 -6.43
C ARG A 131 11.07 19.55 -5.01
N TYR A 132 10.68 18.66 -4.05
CA TYR A 132 11.20 18.72 -2.69
C TYR A 132 12.72 18.52 -2.64
N TYR A 133 13.28 17.58 -3.40
CA TYR A 133 14.72 17.33 -3.46
C TYR A 133 15.45 18.36 -4.32
N ASN A 134 14.83 18.87 -5.38
CA ASN A 134 15.35 19.97 -6.17
C ASN A 134 15.60 21.21 -5.29
N ASN A 135 14.63 21.58 -4.45
CA ASN A 135 14.75 22.67 -3.50
C ASN A 135 15.82 22.44 -2.40
N ARG A 136 16.39 21.24 -2.32
CA ARG A 136 17.48 20.86 -1.41
C ARG A 136 18.82 20.65 -2.09
N GLY A 137 18.94 21.14 -3.32
CA GLY A 137 20.20 21.15 -4.05
C GLY A 137 20.50 19.87 -4.84
N LYS A 138 19.55 18.94 -4.97
CA LYS A 138 19.66 17.82 -5.91
C LYS A 138 19.07 18.27 -7.26
N ASP A 139 19.85 18.25 -8.34
CA ASP A 139 19.36 18.68 -9.66
C ASP A 139 18.33 17.68 -10.22
N MET A 140 17.04 18.03 -10.07
CA MET A 140 15.91 17.26 -10.56
C MET A 140 15.22 17.89 -11.79
N GLU A 141 15.66 19.04 -12.24
CA GLU A 141 15.00 19.76 -13.35
C GLU A 141 14.94 18.96 -14.66
N PRO A 142 15.99 18.21 -15.08
CA PRO A 142 15.90 17.41 -16.30
C PRO A 142 14.81 16.34 -16.21
N ILE A 143 14.71 15.63 -15.06
CA ILE A 143 13.72 14.58 -14.83
C ILE A 143 12.32 15.18 -14.70
N LEU A 144 12.18 16.30 -14.00
CA LEU A 144 10.91 17.01 -13.85
C LEU A 144 10.34 17.46 -15.20
N SER A 145 11.19 17.99 -16.08
CA SER A 145 10.79 18.42 -17.43
C SER A 145 10.20 17.27 -18.25
N ILE A 146 10.82 16.07 -18.20
CA ILE A 146 10.35 14.88 -18.89
C ILE A 146 9.01 14.39 -18.30
N ILE A 147 8.90 14.35 -16.98
CA ILE A 147 7.65 13.94 -16.31
C ILE A 147 6.52 14.93 -16.58
N ASP A 148 6.80 16.24 -16.61
CA ASP A 148 5.81 17.28 -16.91
C ASP A 148 5.34 17.17 -18.36
N ASP A 149 6.24 16.87 -19.34
CA ASP A 149 5.87 16.58 -20.74
C ASP A 149 4.96 15.35 -20.84
N TYR A 150 5.34 14.22 -20.24
CA TYR A 150 4.48 13.03 -20.22
C TYR A 150 3.13 13.31 -19.52
N SER A 151 3.14 14.05 -18.43
CA SER A 151 1.93 14.37 -17.68
C SER A 151 0.95 15.23 -18.49
N SER A 152 1.44 16.09 -19.37
CA SER A 152 0.60 16.90 -20.27
C SER A 152 -0.20 16.03 -21.24
N LYS A 153 0.37 14.88 -21.66
CA LYS A 153 -0.21 13.94 -22.62
C LYS A 153 -1.26 12.98 -22.02
N ILE A 154 -1.39 12.91 -20.68
CA ILE A 154 -2.32 11.99 -20.01
C ILE A 154 -3.75 12.14 -20.55
N LYS A 155 -4.23 13.38 -20.70
CA LYS A 155 -5.58 13.67 -21.19
C LYS A 155 -5.79 13.40 -22.68
N GLU A 156 -4.72 13.29 -23.45
CA GLU A 156 -4.75 13.06 -24.89
C GLU A 156 -4.85 11.56 -25.22
N THR A 157 -4.56 10.68 -24.25
CA THR A 157 -4.62 9.23 -24.45
C THR A 157 -6.04 8.79 -24.81
N LYS A 158 -6.14 7.89 -25.79
CA LYS A 158 -7.41 7.42 -26.36
C LYS A 158 -7.83 6.03 -25.84
N SER A 159 -6.94 5.36 -25.12
CA SER A 159 -7.21 4.04 -24.53
C SER A 159 -6.44 3.85 -23.21
N VAL A 160 -6.95 2.92 -22.39
CA VAL A 160 -6.27 2.53 -21.14
C VAL A 160 -4.90 1.90 -21.43
N ASN A 161 -4.74 1.18 -22.54
CA ASN A 161 -3.44 0.60 -22.92
C ASN A 161 -2.39 1.68 -23.24
N GLU A 162 -2.79 2.71 -23.99
CA GLU A 162 -1.93 3.87 -24.25
C GLU A 162 -1.55 4.61 -22.97
N LEU A 163 -2.54 4.81 -22.08
CA LEU A 163 -2.32 5.41 -20.76
C LEU A 163 -1.36 4.59 -19.89
N MET A 164 -1.46 3.25 -19.92
CA MET A 164 -0.54 2.35 -19.20
C MET A 164 0.89 2.45 -19.73
N GLY A 165 1.07 2.61 -21.05
CA GLY A 165 2.39 2.87 -21.65
C GLY A 165 2.97 4.19 -21.16
N LEU A 166 2.15 5.23 -21.12
CA LEU A 166 2.56 6.56 -20.62
C LEU A 166 2.89 6.53 -19.12
N GLU A 167 2.09 5.80 -18.31
CA GLU A 167 2.37 5.56 -16.89
C GLU A 167 3.72 4.88 -16.70
N GLY A 168 4.00 3.86 -17.51
CA GLY A 168 5.28 3.14 -17.48
C GLY A 168 6.47 4.08 -17.73
N ASN A 169 6.38 4.97 -18.72
CA ASN A 169 7.42 5.96 -19.01
C ASN A 169 7.60 6.97 -17.86
N ILE A 170 6.51 7.52 -17.33
CA ILE A 170 6.54 8.43 -16.17
C ILE A 170 7.23 7.75 -14.98
N ARG A 171 6.89 6.50 -14.70
CA ARG A 171 7.44 5.76 -13.58
C ARG A 171 8.90 5.40 -13.78
N GLN A 172 9.29 5.00 -14.98
CA GLN A 172 10.69 4.72 -15.31
C GLN A 172 11.55 5.96 -15.09
N THR A 173 11.15 7.09 -15.68
CA THR A 173 11.84 8.39 -15.51
C THR A 173 11.88 8.80 -14.03
N TYR A 174 10.81 8.61 -13.28
CA TYR A 174 10.79 8.91 -11.85
C TYR A 174 11.78 8.04 -11.06
N TYR A 175 11.94 6.76 -11.42
CA TYR A 175 12.90 5.88 -10.75
C TYR A 175 14.36 6.23 -11.03
N GLU A 176 14.68 6.86 -12.16
CA GLU A 176 16.01 7.39 -12.44
C GLU A 176 16.45 8.45 -11.40
N ALA A 177 15.49 9.20 -10.84
CA ALA A 177 15.77 10.15 -9.78
C ALA A 177 16.17 9.50 -8.45
N PHE A 178 15.89 8.21 -8.24
CA PHE A 178 16.24 7.53 -6.98
C PHE A 178 17.74 7.53 -6.75
N ASP A 179 18.54 7.30 -7.80
CA ASP A 179 20.01 7.31 -7.72
C ASP A 179 20.57 8.70 -7.43
N LEU A 180 19.82 9.76 -7.73
CA LEU A 180 20.17 11.13 -7.34
C LEU A 180 19.75 11.48 -5.91
N ILE A 181 18.68 10.85 -5.41
CA ILE A 181 18.10 11.11 -4.08
C ILE A 181 18.82 10.30 -3.00
N ILE A 182 19.19 9.06 -3.31
CA ILE A 182 19.77 8.08 -2.37
C ILE A 182 21.29 8.07 -2.55
N ASP A 183 22.03 8.34 -1.48
CA ASP A 183 23.49 8.51 -1.58
C ASP A 183 24.28 7.18 -1.54
N ASP A 184 23.82 6.16 -0.77
CA ASP A 184 24.60 4.94 -0.48
C ASP A 184 24.12 3.68 -1.22
N TYR A 185 23.05 3.74 -2.04
CA TYR A 185 22.44 2.62 -2.73
C TYR A 185 22.01 2.98 -4.13
N GLU A 186 22.14 2.03 -5.05
CA GLU A 186 21.72 2.20 -6.44
C GLU A 186 20.39 1.50 -6.72
N MET A 187 19.52 2.18 -7.45
CA MET A 187 18.27 1.60 -7.96
C MET A 187 18.54 0.59 -9.06
N ALA A 188 19.51 0.88 -9.96
CA ALA A 188 19.92 0.05 -11.09
C ALA A 188 18.75 -0.51 -11.93
N GLY A 189 17.69 0.31 -12.08
CA GLY A 189 16.45 -0.09 -12.74
C GLY A 189 15.51 -0.88 -11.84
N ARG A 190 14.27 -1.10 -12.31
CA ARG A 190 13.21 -1.76 -11.53
C ARG A 190 13.19 -3.27 -11.76
N SER A 191 13.58 -4.07 -10.74
CA SER A 191 13.37 -5.52 -10.68
C SER A 191 12.25 -5.85 -9.68
N LYS A 192 11.31 -6.73 -10.07
CA LYS A 192 10.08 -6.98 -9.28
C LYS A 192 10.03 -8.37 -8.66
N GLN A 193 10.27 -9.41 -9.43
CA GLN A 193 10.05 -10.79 -9.02
C GLN A 193 11.17 -11.69 -9.54
N PRO A 194 12.21 -11.89 -8.74
CA PRO A 194 12.46 -11.30 -7.43
C PRO A 194 13.11 -9.91 -7.49
N PRO A 195 13.02 -9.07 -6.42
CA PRO A 195 13.84 -7.89 -6.29
C PRO A 195 15.31 -8.26 -6.16
N GLN A 196 16.21 -7.56 -6.88
CA GLN A 196 17.63 -7.93 -6.98
C GLN A 196 18.55 -7.10 -6.09
N ASN A 197 18.09 -5.94 -5.64
CA ASN A 197 18.86 -5.05 -4.76
C ASN A 197 17.99 -4.48 -3.63
N GLU A 198 18.62 -3.77 -2.70
CA GLU A 198 18.01 -3.24 -1.49
C GLU A 198 16.87 -2.26 -1.80
N VAL A 199 17.08 -1.34 -2.75
CA VAL A 199 16.05 -0.34 -3.12
C VAL A 199 14.83 -1.04 -3.72
N ASN A 200 15.03 -2.00 -4.60
CA ASN A 200 13.96 -2.80 -5.19
C ASN A 200 13.22 -3.65 -4.16
N ALA A 201 13.92 -4.18 -3.14
CA ALA A 201 13.33 -4.89 -2.02
C ALA A 201 12.40 -3.98 -1.20
N LEU A 202 12.88 -2.77 -0.87
CA LEU A 202 12.08 -1.77 -0.14
C LEU A 202 10.84 -1.33 -0.94
N ILE A 203 10.98 -1.09 -2.25
CA ILE A 203 9.85 -0.73 -3.11
C ILE A 203 8.83 -1.88 -3.16
N SER A 204 9.28 -3.12 -3.32
CA SER A 204 8.38 -4.28 -3.39
C SER A 204 7.62 -4.46 -2.09
N PHE A 205 8.31 -4.45 -0.95
CA PHE A 205 7.72 -4.56 0.37
C PHE A 205 6.77 -3.39 0.68
N GLY A 206 7.19 -2.16 0.43
CA GLY A 206 6.38 -0.96 0.66
C GLY A 206 5.13 -0.91 -0.22
N ASN A 207 5.23 -1.31 -1.49
CA ASN A 207 4.08 -1.37 -2.39
C ASN A 207 3.05 -2.42 -1.93
N MET A 208 3.49 -3.57 -1.44
CA MET A 208 2.63 -4.59 -0.87
C MET A 208 1.91 -4.07 0.39
N MET A 209 2.62 -3.37 1.28
CA MET A 209 2.03 -2.72 2.46
C MET A 209 0.98 -1.67 2.06
N CYS A 210 1.29 -0.82 1.09
CA CYS A 210 0.37 0.20 0.59
C CYS A 210 -0.87 -0.42 -0.07
N TYR A 211 -0.69 -1.49 -0.86
CA TYR A 211 -1.78 -2.26 -1.46
C TYR A 211 -2.76 -2.78 -0.40
N SER A 212 -2.24 -3.39 0.67
CA SER A 212 -3.08 -3.95 1.74
C SER A 212 -3.84 -2.86 2.50
N GLN A 213 -3.22 -1.68 2.73
CA GLN A 213 -3.91 -0.53 3.32
C GLN A 213 -5.01 0.05 2.41
N CYS A 214 -4.78 0.08 1.09
CA CYS A 214 -5.80 0.46 0.13
C CYS A 214 -6.97 -0.54 0.14
N LEU A 215 -6.68 -1.84 0.14
CA LEU A 215 -7.69 -2.88 0.22
C LEU A 215 -8.58 -2.71 1.47
N ARG A 216 -7.96 -2.50 2.64
CA ARG A 216 -8.69 -2.22 3.88
C ARG A 216 -9.56 -0.95 3.76
N SER A 217 -9.05 0.09 3.12
CA SER A 217 -9.79 1.34 2.92
C SER A 217 -11.00 1.13 1.99
N ILE A 218 -10.87 0.32 0.94
CA ILE A 218 -11.97 -0.03 0.03
C ILE A 218 -13.05 -0.82 0.78
N HIS A 219 -12.68 -1.84 1.55
CA HIS A 219 -13.62 -2.63 2.36
C HIS A 219 -14.37 -1.82 3.42
N GLN A 220 -13.87 -0.64 3.79
CA GLN A 220 -14.56 0.31 4.66
C GLN A 220 -15.51 1.25 3.90
N THR A 221 -15.80 0.96 2.64
CA THR A 221 -16.73 1.70 1.77
C THR A 221 -17.67 0.73 1.04
N GLN A 222 -18.50 1.24 0.15
CA GLN A 222 -19.40 0.42 -0.67
C GLN A 222 -18.76 -0.09 -1.97
N LEU A 223 -17.47 0.23 -2.23
CA LEU A 223 -16.78 -0.16 -3.45
C LEU A 223 -16.43 -1.65 -3.44
N ASN A 224 -16.61 -2.30 -4.59
CA ASN A 224 -16.10 -3.64 -4.81
C ASN A 224 -14.61 -3.58 -5.20
N PRO A 225 -13.70 -4.26 -4.48
CA PRO A 225 -12.27 -4.16 -4.72
C PRO A 225 -11.79 -4.85 -6.00
N THR A 226 -12.62 -5.66 -6.65
CA THR A 226 -12.24 -6.41 -7.86
C THR A 226 -12.48 -5.62 -9.15
N ILE A 227 -13.26 -4.53 -9.11
CA ILE A 227 -13.60 -3.71 -10.30
C ILE A 227 -12.71 -2.48 -10.31
N SER A 228 -11.71 -2.48 -11.18
CA SER A 228 -10.72 -1.42 -11.42
C SER A 228 -10.94 -0.75 -12.78
N TYR A 229 -10.26 0.36 -13.00
CA TYR A 229 -10.40 1.16 -14.22
C TYR A 229 -9.09 1.25 -15.01
N LEU A 230 -7.96 1.40 -14.31
CA LEU A 230 -6.62 1.44 -14.90
C LEU A 230 -6.11 0.03 -15.15
N HIS A 231 -5.91 -0.75 -14.09
CA HIS A 231 -5.49 -2.14 -14.21
C HIS A 231 -6.66 -3.00 -14.72
N THR A 232 -6.37 -3.96 -15.57
CA THR A 232 -7.41 -4.90 -16.02
C THR A 232 -7.86 -5.77 -14.84
N PRO A 233 -9.18 -5.83 -14.54
CA PRO A 233 -9.72 -6.81 -13.61
C PRO A 233 -9.24 -8.21 -13.98
N GLY A 234 -8.75 -8.93 -13.02
CA GLY A 234 -8.22 -10.27 -13.25
C GLY A 234 -8.56 -11.20 -12.11
N GLU A 235 -8.38 -12.50 -12.33
CA GLU A 235 -8.61 -13.50 -11.31
C GLU A 235 -7.65 -13.34 -10.13
N ARG A 236 -8.12 -13.70 -8.94
CA ARG A 236 -7.33 -13.80 -7.68
C ARG A 236 -6.64 -12.52 -7.23
N ARG A 237 -7.14 -11.32 -7.62
CA ARG A 237 -6.58 -10.06 -7.16
C ARG A 237 -7.64 -8.98 -6.98
N TYR A 238 -7.39 -8.07 -6.06
CA TYR A 238 -8.21 -6.88 -5.82
C TYR A 238 -7.65 -5.70 -6.62
N SER A 239 -8.00 -5.66 -7.91
CA SER A 239 -7.38 -4.75 -8.88
C SER A 239 -7.65 -3.26 -8.61
N LEU A 240 -8.78 -2.90 -7.98
CA LEU A 240 -9.04 -1.52 -7.57
C LEU A 240 -8.03 -1.02 -6.52
N SER A 241 -7.52 -1.93 -5.68
CA SER A 241 -6.46 -1.58 -4.73
C SER A 241 -5.18 -1.14 -5.44
N LEU A 242 -4.87 -1.74 -6.60
CA LEU A 242 -3.73 -1.32 -7.43
C LEU A 242 -3.94 0.10 -7.95
N ASP A 243 -5.13 0.41 -8.50
CA ASP A 243 -5.44 1.73 -9.04
C ASP A 243 -5.28 2.85 -7.99
N ILE A 244 -5.90 2.66 -6.81
CA ILE A 244 -5.83 3.65 -5.73
C ILE A 244 -4.40 3.78 -5.19
N THR A 245 -3.68 2.66 -5.10
CA THR A 245 -2.30 2.63 -4.62
C THR A 245 -1.38 3.49 -5.47
N GLU A 246 -1.62 3.62 -6.79
CA GLU A 246 -0.80 4.47 -7.67
C GLU A 246 -0.73 5.92 -7.17
N VAL A 247 -1.84 6.46 -6.67
CA VAL A 247 -1.90 7.84 -6.14
C VAL A 247 -1.07 7.98 -4.85
N PHE A 248 -0.99 6.92 -4.04
CA PHE A 248 -0.39 6.99 -2.69
C PHE A 248 1.05 6.47 -2.59
N LYS A 249 1.52 5.62 -3.52
CA LYS A 249 2.90 5.11 -3.52
C LYS A 249 3.95 6.21 -3.35
N PRO A 250 3.93 7.30 -4.13
CA PRO A 250 4.95 8.34 -4.01
C PRO A 250 4.98 8.98 -2.61
N ILE A 251 3.81 9.07 -1.96
CA ILE A 251 3.64 9.78 -0.70
C ILE A 251 3.98 8.90 0.50
N LEU A 252 3.58 7.64 0.45
CA LEU A 252 3.68 6.70 1.58
C LEU A 252 4.91 5.81 1.47
N VAL A 253 5.17 5.25 0.30
CA VAL A 253 6.24 4.28 0.12
C VAL A 253 7.57 4.98 -0.17
N ASP A 254 7.62 5.77 -1.24
CA ASP A 254 8.90 6.33 -1.71
C ASP A 254 9.50 7.29 -0.69
N ARG A 255 8.68 8.14 -0.04
CA ARG A 255 9.16 9.03 1.03
C ARG A 255 9.67 8.30 2.26
N VAL A 256 9.08 7.15 2.60
CA VAL A 256 9.59 6.29 3.68
C VAL A 256 10.92 5.69 3.28
N ILE A 257 11.07 5.19 2.05
CA ILE A 257 12.32 4.65 1.52
C ILE A 257 13.42 5.71 1.58
N PHE A 258 13.19 6.90 1.03
CA PHE A 258 14.15 8.00 1.04
C PHE A 258 14.56 8.39 2.47
N LYS A 259 13.59 8.48 3.40
CA LYS A 259 13.88 8.76 4.81
C LYS A 259 14.78 7.69 5.41
N LEU A 260 14.43 6.41 5.25
CA LEU A 260 15.13 5.29 5.89
C LEU A 260 16.56 5.12 5.37
N LEU A 261 16.76 5.29 4.07
CA LEU A 261 18.08 5.17 3.45
C LEU A 261 18.96 6.39 3.75
N ASN A 262 18.48 7.62 3.50
CA ASN A 262 19.27 8.83 3.70
C ASN A 262 19.59 9.11 5.20
N LYS A 263 18.75 8.62 6.12
CA LYS A 263 19.07 8.67 7.57
C LYS A 263 19.83 7.45 8.06
N LYS A 264 20.19 6.50 7.16
CA LYS A 264 20.89 5.26 7.51
C LYS A 264 20.17 4.42 8.58
N GLU A 265 18.83 4.58 8.69
CA GLU A 265 18.01 3.78 9.60
C GLU A 265 17.91 2.33 9.11
N ILE A 266 17.91 2.11 7.77
CA ILE A 266 18.09 0.81 7.12
C ILE A 266 19.48 0.77 6.47
N GLN A 267 20.17 -0.36 6.65
CA GLN A 267 21.53 -0.62 6.17
C GLN A 267 21.59 -2.03 5.57
N SER A 268 22.67 -2.37 4.86
CA SER A 268 22.85 -3.67 4.19
C SER A 268 22.66 -4.87 5.11
N LYS A 269 22.99 -4.77 6.41
CA LYS A 269 22.76 -5.82 7.42
C LYS A 269 21.26 -6.15 7.65
N HIS A 270 20.36 -5.30 7.18
CA HIS A 270 18.91 -5.47 7.32
C HIS A 270 18.28 -6.20 6.13
N PHE A 271 19.13 -6.70 5.21
CA PHE A 271 18.70 -7.46 4.04
C PHE A 271 19.31 -8.86 4.07
N GLU A 272 18.60 -9.79 3.43
CA GLU A 272 19.07 -11.15 3.12
C GLU A 272 19.20 -11.28 1.62
N ARG A 273 20.40 -11.66 1.17
CA ARG A 273 20.66 -11.98 -0.24
C ARG A 273 20.76 -13.49 -0.40
N LYS A 274 19.87 -14.08 -1.17
CA LYS A 274 19.89 -15.51 -1.51
C LYS A 274 19.74 -15.64 -3.01
N MET A 275 20.73 -16.28 -3.66
CA MET A 275 20.79 -16.43 -5.11
C MET A 275 20.62 -15.05 -5.80
N ASN A 276 19.59 -14.90 -6.64
CA ASN A 276 19.34 -13.68 -7.41
C ASN A 276 18.26 -12.78 -6.79
N ARG A 277 18.08 -12.81 -5.46
CA ARG A 277 17.07 -12.02 -4.76
C ARG A 277 17.62 -11.32 -3.53
N CYS A 278 17.08 -10.14 -3.26
CA CYS A 278 17.32 -9.35 -2.07
C CYS A 278 15.99 -9.12 -1.34
N LEU A 279 15.88 -9.51 -0.08
CA LEU A 279 14.69 -9.34 0.75
C LEU A 279 15.06 -8.68 2.07
N LEU A 280 14.09 -7.99 2.69
CA LEU A 280 14.25 -7.50 4.06
C LEU A 280 14.27 -8.68 5.04
N ASN A 281 15.27 -8.70 5.93
CA ASN A 281 15.25 -9.63 7.06
C ASN A 281 14.26 -9.16 8.16
N PRO A 282 13.96 -9.95 9.20
CA PRO A 282 12.99 -9.58 10.23
C PRO A 282 13.29 -8.25 10.94
N ALA A 283 14.55 -7.88 11.11
CA ALA A 283 14.95 -6.60 11.71
C ALA A 283 14.63 -5.43 10.75
N GLY A 284 14.99 -5.57 9.46
CA GLY A 284 14.68 -4.58 8.42
C GLY A 284 13.18 -4.38 8.25
N LYS A 285 12.39 -5.47 8.26
CA LYS A 285 10.91 -5.40 8.21
C LYS A 285 10.34 -4.59 9.36
N LYS A 286 10.81 -4.82 10.60
CA LYS A 286 10.36 -4.07 11.79
C LYS A 286 10.64 -2.57 11.65
N ILE A 287 11.83 -2.19 11.15
CA ILE A 287 12.20 -0.79 10.95
C ILE A 287 11.29 -0.16 9.88
N PHE A 288 11.13 -0.84 8.72
CA PHE A 288 10.30 -0.33 7.63
C PHE A 288 8.84 -0.15 8.06
N VAL A 289 8.26 -1.18 8.68
CA VAL A 289 6.88 -1.17 9.16
C VAL A 289 6.64 -0.03 10.14
N LYS A 290 7.55 0.17 11.10
CA LYS A 290 7.44 1.30 12.04
C LYS A 290 7.42 2.64 11.30
N ALA A 291 8.34 2.86 10.38
CA ALA A 291 8.40 4.11 9.62
C ALA A 291 7.16 4.32 8.73
N PHE A 292 6.64 3.23 8.14
CA PHE A 292 5.43 3.25 7.32
C PHE A 292 4.18 3.57 8.15
N GLU A 293 4.03 2.94 9.33
CA GLU A 293 2.93 3.23 10.27
C GLU A 293 3.01 4.67 10.80
N ASP A 294 4.21 5.14 11.16
CA ASP A 294 4.41 6.53 11.56
C ASP A 294 3.93 7.47 10.45
N ARG A 295 4.30 7.16 9.19
CA ARG A 295 3.86 7.93 8.02
C ARG A 295 2.35 7.87 7.80
N LEU A 296 1.72 6.72 7.95
CA LEU A 296 0.26 6.57 7.83
C LEU A 296 -0.51 7.39 8.87
N ASN A 297 0.06 7.53 10.06
CA ASN A 297 -0.54 8.25 11.18
C ASN A 297 -0.21 9.76 11.20
N GLU A 298 0.79 10.20 10.42
CA GLU A 298 1.02 11.64 10.23
C GLU A 298 -0.24 12.32 9.74
N THR A 299 -0.51 13.50 10.29
CA THR A 299 -1.72 14.28 9.96
C THR A 299 -1.38 15.53 9.17
N ILE A 300 -2.27 15.88 8.26
CA ILE A 300 -2.22 17.11 7.49
C ILE A 300 -3.54 17.87 7.62
N LYS A 301 -3.49 19.20 7.54
CA LYS A 301 -4.71 20.01 7.52
C LYS A 301 -5.43 19.84 6.18
N HIS A 302 -6.55 19.13 6.19
CA HIS A 302 -7.33 18.86 4.98
C HIS A 302 -8.11 20.14 4.58
N ARG A 303 -7.91 20.61 3.33
CA ARG A 303 -8.48 21.88 2.85
C ARG A 303 -10.01 21.90 2.91
N GLY A 304 -10.66 20.84 2.40
CA GLY A 304 -12.12 20.75 2.37
C GLY A 304 -12.77 20.49 3.72
N LEU A 305 -12.15 19.62 4.56
CA LEU A 305 -12.70 19.26 5.88
C LEU A 305 -12.30 20.24 6.99
N LYS A 306 -11.39 21.19 6.72
CA LYS A 306 -10.87 22.20 7.66
C LYS A 306 -10.34 21.62 9.00
N ARG A 307 -9.97 20.33 9.01
CA ARG A 307 -9.43 19.61 10.18
C ARG A 307 -8.19 18.78 9.80
N ASN A 308 -7.42 18.36 10.79
CA ASN A 308 -6.30 17.44 10.57
C ASN A 308 -6.81 16.03 10.23
N VAL A 309 -6.20 15.41 9.24
CA VAL A 309 -6.55 14.09 8.72
C VAL A 309 -5.26 13.30 8.54
N SER A 310 -5.22 12.05 8.99
CA SER A 310 -4.07 11.16 8.77
C SER A 310 -4.03 10.67 7.33
N TYR A 311 -2.84 10.28 6.82
CA TYR A 311 -2.73 9.65 5.51
C TYR A 311 -3.58 8.38 5.40
N LYS A 312 -3.66 7.59 6.47
CA LYS A 312 -4.57 6.43 6.54
C LYS A 312 -6.02 6.83 6.25
N HIS A 313 -6.49 7.93 6.82
CA HIS A 313 -7.85 8.42 6.57
C HIS A 313 -8.00 9.03 5.16
N LEU A 314 -6.95 9.65 4.60
CA LEU A 314 -6.97 10.16 3.22
C LEU A 314 -7.21 9.05 2.19
N MET A 315 -6.65 7.85 2.39
CA MET A 315 -6.92 6.70 1.51
C MET A 315 -8.42 6.34 1.52
N LYS A 316 -9.05 6.36 2.69
CA LYS A 316 -10.50 6.14 2.81
C LYS A 316 -11.31 7.26 2.14
N LEU A 317 -10.89 8.51 2.30
CA LEU A 317 -11.53 9.65 1.62
C LEU A 317 -11.39 9.53 0.09
N GLU A 318 -10.28 9.00 -0.41
CA GLU A 318 -10.08 8.72 -1.83
C GLU A 318 -11.12 7.73 -2.36
N CYS A 319 -11.36 6.64 -1.62
CA CYS A 319 -12.41 5.69 -1.95
C CYS A 319 -13.80 6.35 -1.98
N TYR A 320 -14.11 7.23 -1.03
CA TYR A 320 -15.39 7.96 -1.04
C TYR A 320 -15.51 8.94 -2.19
N LYS A 321 -14.43 9.60 -2.62
CA LYS A 321 -14.45 10.48 -3.80
C LYS A 321 -14.76 9.69 -5.07
N LEU A 322 -14.13 8.52 -5.22
CA LEU A 322 -14.43 7.62 -6.34
C LEU A 322 -15.89 7.14 -6.29
N ALA A 323 -16.37 6.72 -5.11
CA ALA A 323 -17.75 6.29 -4.93
C ALA A 323 -18.77 7.38 -5.30
N LYS A 324 -18.53 8.62 -4.89
CA LYS A 324 -19.38 9.76 -5.27
C LYS A 324 -19.41 10.00 -6.77
N HIS A 325 -18.26 9.87 -7.44
CA HIS A 325 -18.17 10.02 -8.89
C HIS A 325 -18.99 8.94 -9.61
N LEU A 326 -18.86 7.70 -9.20
CA LEU A 326 -19.60 6.57 -9.77
C LEU A 326 -21.12 6.69 -9.58
N LEU A 327 -21.55 7.37 -8.53
CA LEU A 327 -22.95 7.68 -8.28
C LEU A 327 -23.41 9.02 -8.91
N ASN A 328 -22.58 9.67 -9.71
CA ASN A 328 -22.84 10.97 -10.34
C ASN A 328 -23.15 12.11 -9.33
N ILE A 329 -22.57 12.03 -8.12
CA ILE A 329 -22.75 13.06 -7.07
C ILE A 329 -21.70 14.17 -7.21
N GLU A 330 -20.45 13.81 -7.49
CA GLU A 330 -19.31 14.74 -7.57
C GLU A 330 -18.23 14.17 -8.50
N GLU A 331 -17.60 15.00 -9.33
CA GLU A 331 -16.50 14.55 -10.19
C GLU A 331 -15.29 14.07 -9.35
N TYR A 332 -14.72 12.92 -9.71
CA TYR A 332 -13.54 12.39 -9.03
C TYR A 332 -12.32 13.27 -9.27
N LYS A 333 -11.75 13.76 -8.18
CA LYS A 333 -10.49 14.52 -8.14
C LYS A 333 -9.49 13.75 -7.27
N PRO A 334 -8.40 13.20 -7.86
CA PRO A 334 -7.44 12.41 -7.12
C PRO A 334 -6.74 13.26 -6.06
N PHE A 335 -6.24 12.58 -5.04
CA PHE A 335 -5.43 13.24 -4.04
C PHE A 335 -4.14 13.78 -4.66
N LYS A 336 -3.91 15.07 -4.48
CA LYS A 336 -2.70 15.79 -4.87
C LYS A 336 -2.09 16.45 -3.65
N MET A 337 -0.82 16.15 -3.37
CA MET A 337 -0.08 16.70 -2.25
C MET A 337 0.12 18.22 -2.43
N TRP A 338 -0.25 19.02 -1.43
CA TRP A 338 -0.25 20.50 -1.53
C TRP A 338 0.78 21.22 -0.64
N TRP A 339 1.69 20.50 0.00
CA TRP A 339 2.78 21.04 0.83
C TRP A 339 4.15 20.65 0.28
#